data_2be68f46480ffb1213e4ffb231e16058
#
_entry.id   2be68f46480ffb1213e4ffb231e16058
#
_cell.length_a   1.000
_cell.length_b   1.000
_cell.length_c   1.000
_cell.angle_alpha   90.00
_cell.angle_beta   90.00
_cell.angle_gamma   90.00
#
_symmetry.space_group_name_H-M   'P 1'
#
loop_
_entity.id
_entity.type
_entity.pdbx_description
1 polymer ?
#
loop_
_entity_poly.entity_id
_entity_poly.type
_entity_poly.pdbx_seq_one_letter_code
_entity_poly.pdbx_strand_id
1 'polypeptide(L)'
;YKEDKDIKITDLPGIYSLSPYTLEEVVSREFLLNGNVDVVLNIIDGSNLERNLFLTTQILELGIPTVVAINMLDVIEKRKDAIDYKKLSQELGCPVLPISALKNTGIQELMAEVKKAANTKYSIKNIYAGKVLNALNTIETSLPASIEANRRFFYAVKLFERDDKIEAAIQTKADANVIAVSYTHL
;
A
#
# COMPACT_ATOMS: atom_id res chain seq x y z
N TYR A 1 21.86 1.21 1.48
CA TYR A 1 22.06 0.53 0.18
C TYR A 1 23.54 0.62 -0.22
N LYS A 2 24.11 -0.46 -0.77
CA LYS A 2 25.58 -0.50 -1.01
C LYS A 2 26.08 0.59 -1.96
N GLU A 3 25.28 0.97 -2.94
CA GLU A 3 25.64 1.97 -3.95
C GLU A 3 25.25 3.40 -3.54
N ASP A 4 24.45 3.54 -2.48
CA ASP A 4 24.03 4.83 -1.96
C ASP A 4 23.86 4.76 -0.44
N LYS A 5 24.73 5.44 0.27
CA LYS A 5 24.76 5.43 1.75
C LYS A 5 23.61 6.19 2.39
N ASP A 6 22.95 7.06 1.64
CA ASP A 6 21.82 7.85 2.13
C ASP A 6 20.51 7.07 2.11
N ILE A 7 20.51 5.89 1.47
CA ILE A 7 19.33 5.00 1.44
C ILE A 7 19.44 3.94 2.54
N LYS A 8 18.54 4.01 3.51
CA LYS A 8 18.31 2.96 4.49
C LYS A 8 17.19 2.04 4.02
N ILE A 9 17.49 0.77 3.82
CA ILE A 9 16.49 -0.26 3.51
C ILE A 9 16.18 -1.03 4.79
N THR A 10 14.90 -1.13 5.13
CA THR A 10 14.40 -1.99 6.21
C THR A 10 13.60 -3.11 5.58
N ASP A 11 14.03 -4.34 5.83
CA ASP A 11 13.30 -5.54 5.41
C ASP A 11 12.15 -5.80 6.39
N LEU A 12 10.97 -6.04 5.85
CA LEU A 12 9.78 -6.38 6.63
C LEU A 12 9.42 -7.85 6.39
N PRO A 13 8.78 -8.51 7.35
CA PRO A 13 8.26 -9.85 7.15
C PRO A 13 7.38 -9.93 5.90
N GLY A 14 7.49 -11.03 5.14
CA GLY A 14 6.64 -11.27 3.98
C GLY A 14 5.19 -11.51 4.41
N ILE A 15 4.27 -10.72 3.86
CA ILE A 15 2.86 -10.73 4.19
C ILE A 15 2.00 -10.77 2.93
N TYR A 16 0.75 -11.17 3.07
CA TYR A 16 -0.26 -11.15 1.99
C TYR A 16 -1.37 -10.12 2.22
N SER A 17 -1.46 -9.59 3.42
CA SER A 17 -2.47 -8.60 3.82
C SER A 17 -1.93 -7.70 4.93
N LEU A 18 -2.46 -6.49 5.02
CA LEU A 18 -2.30 -5.61 6.18
C LEU A 18 -3.39 -5.82 7.25
N SER A 19 -4.30 -6.77 7.02
CA SER A 19 -5.26 -7.22 8.05
C SER A 19 -4.54 -8.12 9.05
N PRO A 20 -4.53 -7.80 10.36
CA PRO A 20 -3.59 -8.38 11.31
C PRO A 20 -4.07 -9.73 11.86
N TYR A 21 -3.96 -10.78 11.06
CA TYR A 21 -4.24 -12.17 11.49
C TYR A 21 -2.99 -12.88 12.03
N THR A 22 -1.80 -12.51 11.53
CA THR A 22 -0.52 -13.09 11.95
C THR A 22 0.36 -12.04 12.64
N LEU A 23 1.38 -12.49 13.40
CA LEU A 23 2.34 -11.58 14.04
C LEU A 23 3.14 -10.79 13.00
N GLU A 24 3.47 -11.42 11.89
CA GLU A 24 4.20 -10.81 10.77
C GLU A 24 3.41 -9.64 10.17
N GLU A 25 2.10 -9.83 9.98
CA GLU A 25 1.19 -8.79 9.47
C GLU A 25 1.05 -7.63 10.47
N VAL A 26 0.99 -7.95 11.78
CA VAL A 26 0.97 -6.91 12.83
C VAL A 26 2.24 -6.08 12.79
N VAL A 27 3.42 -6.72 12.79
CA VAL A 27 4.72 -6.03 12.78
C VAL A 27 4.87 -5.16 11.55
N SER A 28 4.57 -5.69 10.37
CA SER A 28 4.67 -4.94 9.11
C SER A 28 3.72 -3.75 9.08
N ARG A 29 2.45 -3.95 9.50
CA ARG A 29 1.46 -2.87 9.57
C ARG A 29 1.85 -1.79 10.56
N GLU A 30 2.27 -2.14 11.77
CA GLU A 30 2.70 -1.17 12.78
C GLU A 30 3.91 -0.37 12.31
N PHE A 31 4.87 -1.02 11.66
CA PHE A 31 6.02 -0.34 11.08
C PHE A 31 5.61 0.68 10.02
N LEU A 32 4.71 0.31 9.10
CA LEU A 32 4.22 1.19 8.05
C LEU A 32 3.36 2.35 8.60
N LEU A 33 2.61 2.12 9.67
CA LEU A 33 1.76 3.15 10.28
C LEU A 33 2.54 4.11 11.18
N ASN A 34 3.55 3.64 11.90
CA ASN A 34 4.24 4.40 12.95
C ASN A 34 5.69 4.76 12.59
N GLY A 35 6.27 4.12 11.56
CA GLY A 35 7.63 4.37 11.09
C GLY A 35 7.71 5.62 10.21
N ASN A 36 8.88 6.27 10.22
CA ASN A 36 9.22 7.28 9.22
C ASN A 36 9.63 6.56 7.93
N VAL A 37 8.64 6.26 7.09
CA VAL A 37 8.84 5.57 5.82
C VAL A 37 8.66 6.58 4.68
N ASP A 38 9.74 6.84 3.95
CA ASP A 38 9.70 7.77 2.81
C ASP A 38 9.11 7.10 1.57
N VAL A 39 9.40 5.80 1.36
CA VAL A 39 8.91 5.01 0.22
C VAL A 39 8.72 3.57 0.63
N VAL A 40 7.66 2.94 0.16
CA VAL A 40 7.48 1.49 0.20
C VAL A 40 7.91 0.89 -1.13
N LEU A 41 8.87 -0.01 -1.10
CA LEU A 41 9.19 -0.88 -2.23
C LEU A 41 8.42 -2.20 -2.06
N ASN A 42 7.35 -2.36 -2.82
CA ASN A 42 6.54 -3.57 -2.81
C ASN A 42 7.02 -4.54 -3.89
N ILE A 43 7.66 -5.63 -3.48
CA ILE A 43 8.17 -6.67 -4.39
C ILE A 43 7.13 -7.79 -4.46
N ILE A 44 6.59 -8.02 -5.65
CA ILE A 44 5.54 -9.01 -5.88
C ILE A 44 5.97 -10.08 -6.87
N ASP A 45 5.41 -11.28 -6.70
CA ASP A 45 5.61 -12.38 -7.64
C ASP A 45 4.71 -12.21 -8.86
N GLY A 46 5.32 -11.92 -10.02
CA GLY A 46 4.60 -11.73 -11.27
C GLY A 46 3.96 -12.99 -11.82
N SER A 47 4.34 -14.17 -11.36
CA SER A 47 3.69 -15.43 -11.75
C SER A 47 2.34 -15.66 -11.05
N ASN A 48 2.05 -14.89 -9.97
CA ASN A 48 0.81 -14.91 -9.19
C ASN A 48 0.29 -13.47 -8.95
N LEU A 49 0.23 -12.68 -10.02
CA LEU A 49 0.01 -11.24 -9.96
C LEU A 49 -1.27 -10.85 -9.20
N GLU A 50 -2.40 -11.48 -9.54
CA GLU A 50 -3.71 -11.15 -8.96
C GLU A 50 -3.71 -11.24 -7.43
N ARG A 51 -3.17 -12.33 -6.88
CA ARG A 51 -3.08 -12.52 -5.43
C ARG A 51 -2.21 -11.45 -4.76
N ASN A 52 -1.11 -11.07 -5.39
CA ASN A 52 -0.16 -10.12 -4.81
C ASN A 52 -0.67 -8.67 -4.92
N LEU A 53 -1.50 -8.36 -5.91
CA LEU A 53 -2.08 -7.02 -6.06
C LEU A 53 -3.04 -6.66 -4.92
N PHE A 54 -3.62 -7.62 -4.22
CA PHE A 54 -4.45 -7.36 -3.06
C PHE A 54 -3.68 -6.61 -1.95
N LEU A 55 -2.50 -7.08 -1.59
CA LEU A 55 -1.64 -6.36 -0.64
C LEU A 55 -1.19 -5.00 -1.21
N THR A 56 -0.91 -4.94 -2.51
CA THR A 56 -0.50 -3.69 -3.18
C THR A 56 -1.55 -2.59 -2.99
N THR A 57 -2.84 -2.91 -3.18
CA THR A 57 -3.91 -1.93 -2.98
C THR A 57 -3.97 -1.44 -1.54
N GLN A 58 -3.82 -2.32 -0.55
CA GLN A 58 -3.80 -1.95 0.87
C GLN A 58 -2.58 -1.07 1.22
N ILE A 59 -1.42 -1.31 0.62
CA ILE A 59 -0.23 -0.46 0.80
C ILE A 59 -0.48 0.93 0.22
N LEU A 60 -1.10 1.03 -0.95
CA LEU A 60 -1.44 2.32 -1.56
C LEU A 60 -2.43 3.14 -0.72
N GLU A 61 -3.35 2.47 -0.02
CA GLU A 61 -4.30 3.12 0.90
C GLU A 61 -3.62 3.83 2.07
N LEU A 62 -2.41 3.38 2.47
CA LEU A 62 -1.64 4.04 3.52
C LEU A 62 -1.17 5.46 3.14
N GLY A 63 -1.24 5.84 1.86
CA GLY A 63 -0.79 7.15 1.38
C GLY A 63 0.72 7.34 1.40
N ILE A 64 1.50 6.27 1.55
CA ILE A 64 2.96 6.31 1.47
C ILE A 64 3.37 6.17 0.01
N PRO A 65 4.34 6.98 -0.49
CA PRO A 65 4.90 6.79 -1.81
C PRO A 65 5.31 5.33 -2.02
N THR A 66 4.80 4.70 -3.08
CA THR A 66 5.00 3.26 -3.31
C THR A 66 5.55 3.03 -4.70
N VAL A 67 6.52 2.12 -4.82
CA VAL A 67 7.02 1.58 -6.08
C VAL A 67 6.79 0.08 -6.08
N VAL A 68 6.19 -0.43 -7.14
CA VAL A 68 5.91 -1.87 -7.29
C VAL A 68 6.96 -2.50 -8.19
N ALA A 69 7.65 -3.52 -7.69
CA ALA A 69 8.59 -4.33 -8.45
C ALA A 69 7.96 -5.70 -8.74
N ILE A 70 7.64 -5.97 -9.99
CA ILE A 70 7.14 -7.28 -10.43
C ILE A 70 8.34 -8.19 -10.71
N ASN A 71 8.61 -9.07 -9.77
CA ASN A 71 9.71 -10.04 -9.86
C ASN A 71 9.31 -11.27 -10.70
N MET A 72 10.24 -12.17 -10.94
CA MET A 72 10.10 -13.37 -11.76
C MET A 72 9.92 -13.08 -13.26
N LEU A 73 10.47 -11.95 -13.78
CA LEU A 73 10.42 -11.61 -15.20
C LEU A 73 10.86 -12.76 -16.11
N ASP A 74 11.92 -13.47 -15.70
CA ASP A 74 12.45 -14.62 -16.42
C ASP A 74 11.47 -15.81 -16.50
N VAL A 75 10.59 -15.96 -15.52
CA VAL A 75 9.53 -16.99 -15.51
C VAL A 75 8.37 -16.55 -16.40
N ILE A 76 7.97 -15.27 -16.33
CA ILE A 76 6.92 -14.68 -17.16
C ILE A 76 7.27 -14.83 -18.65
N GLU A 77 8.51 -14.46 -19.01
CA GLU A 77 9.02 -14.60 -20.38
C GLU A 77 9.02 -16.05 -20.88
N LYS A 78 9.44 -17.01 -20.04
CA LYS A 78 9.42 -18.44 -20.37
C LYS A 78 8.02 -18.97 -20.62
N ARG A 79 7.03 -18.48 -19.84
CA ARG A 79 5.62 -18.84 -20.00
C ARG A 79 4.95 -18.14 -21.19
N LYS A 80 5.63 -17.16 -21.79
CA LYS A 80 5.07 -16.27 -22.83
C LYS A 80 3.85 -15.48 -22.34
N ASP A 81 3.78 -15.24 -21.04
CA ASP A 81 2.77 -14.36 -20.45
C ASP A 81 3.13 -12.91 -20.77
N ALA A 82 2.11 -12.07 -20.95
CA ALA A 82 2.29 -10.65 -21.19
C ALA A 82 1.63 -9.82 -20.10
N ILE A 83 2.41 -8.95 -19.45
CA ILE A 83 1.91 -7.98 -18.48
C ILE A 83 2.10 -6.59 -19.06
N ASP A 84 1.02 -5.82 -19.13
CA ASP A 84 1.08 -4.40 -19.50
C ASP A 84 1.45 -3.56 -18.27
N TYR A 85 2.74 -3.45 -18.00
CA TYR A 85 3.27 -2.69 -16.85
C TYR A 85 2.87 -1.21 -16.87
N LYS A 86 2.76 -0.62 -18.07
CA LYS A 86 2.36 0.78 -18.22
C LYS A 86 0.90 0.99 -17.83
N LYS A 87 0.03 0.13 -18.31
CA LYS A 87 -1.39 0.17 -17.93
C LYS A 87 -1.57 -0.10 -16.45
N LEU A 88 -0.87 -1.11 -15.91
CA LEU A 88 -0.92 -1.42 -14.48
C LEU A 88 -0.45 -0.24 -13.62
N SER A 89 0.64 0.43 -14.02
CA SER A 89 1.11 1.64 -13.35
C SER A 89 0.07 2.78 -13.39
N GLN A 90 -0.62 2.94 -14.50
CA GLN A 90 -1.70 3.94 -14.63
C GLN A 90 -2.91 3.62 -13.74
N GLU A 91 -3.29 2.34 -13.67
CA GLU A 91 -4.42 1.90 -12.84
C GLU A 91 -4.11 2.00 -11.35
N LEU A 92 -2.91 1.59 -10.92
CA LEU A 92 -2.47 1.68 -9.53
C LEU A 92 -2.10 3.11 -9.10
N GLY A 93 -1.75 3.99 -10.05
CA GLY A 93 -1.31 5.35 -9.77
C GLY A 93 0.10 5.44 -9.18
N CYS A 94 0.93 4.41 -9.34
CA CYS A 94 2.31 4.34 -8.85
C CYS A 94 3.23 3.69 -9.88
N PRO A 95 4.56 3.88 -9.82
CA PRO A 95 5.51 3.21 -10.70
C PRO A 95 5.44 1.69 -10.55
N VAL A 96 5.39 0.98 -11.68
CA VAL A 96 5.44 -0.49 -11.74
C VAL A 96 6.56 -0.90 -12.69
N LEU A 97 7.54 -1.65 -12.18
CA LEU A 97 8.70 -2.07 -12.95
C LEU A 97 8.88 -3.59 -12.92
N PRO A 98 9.17 -4.20 -14.09
CA PRO A 98 9.56 -5.61 -14.14
C PRO A 98 11.01 -5.80 -13.67
N ILE A 99 11.24 -6.84 -12.88
CA ILE A 99 12.58 -7.22 -12.45
C ILE A 99 12.77 -8.73 -12.50
N SER A 100 14.03 -9.16 -12.57
CA SER A 100 14.44 -10.51 -12.22
C SER A 100 15.57 -10.42 -11.19
N ALA A 101 15.26 -10.67 -9.93
CA ALA A 101 16.25 -10.71 -8.87
C ALA A 101 17.29 -11.81 -9.13
N LEU A 102 16.88 -12.93 -9.70
CA LEU A 102 17.76 -14.05 -10.06
C LEU A 102 18.81 -13.64 -11.11
N LYS A 103 18.40 -12.87 -12.13
CA LYS A 103 19.26 -12.42 -13.23
C LYS A 103 19.87 -11.03 -12.99
N ASN A 104 19.53 -10.40 -11.86
CA ASN A 104 19.92 -9.02 -11.55
C ASN A 104 19.51 -8.00 -12.64
N THR A 105 18.32 -8.21 -13.24
CA THR A 105 17.79 -7.36 -14.32
C THR A 105 16.79 -6.37 -13.74
N GLY A 106 16.82 -5.09 -14.18
CA GLY A 106 15.87 -4.04 -13.79
C GLY A 106 16.11 -3.44 -12.40
N ILE A 107 17.18 -3.86 -11.68
CA ILE A 107 17.42 -3.41 -10.29
C ILE A 107 17.90 -1.94 -10.24
N GLN A 108 18.72 -1.51 -11.19
CA GLN A 108 19.21 -0.12 -11.22
C GLN A 108 18.10 0.86 -11.52
N GLU A 109 17.27 0.55 -12.51
CA GLU A 109 16.08 1.34 -12.88
C GLU A 109 15.09 1.39 -11.72
N LEU A 110 14.87 0.26 -11.04
CA LEU A 110 14.02 0.17 -9.86
C LEU A 110 14.51 1.13 -8.76
N MET A 111 15.81 1.10 -8.43
CA MET A 111 16.36 1.96 -7.39
C MET A 111 16.34 3.44 -7.77
N ALA A 112 16.46 3.78 -9.05
CA ALA A 112 16.30 5.14 -9.53
C ALA A 112 14.85 5.63 -9.33
N GLU A 113 13.84 4.81 -9.64
CA GLU A 113 12.44 5.15 -9.40
C GLU A 113 12.10 5.22 -7.90
N VAL A 114 12.68 4.38 -7.05
CA VAL A 114 12.54 4.46 -5.58
C VAL A 114 13.05 5.82 -5.06
N LYS A 115 14.22 6.28 -5.51
CA LYS A 115 14.76 7.60 -5.13
C LYS A 115 13.87 8.75 -5.58
N LYS A 116 13.35 8.67 -6.79
CA LYS A 116 12.44 9.67 -7.35
C LYS A 116 11.12 9.69 -6.58
N ALA A 117 10.59 8.51 -6.20
CA ALA A 117 9.37 8.36 -5.44
C ALA A 117 9.46 9.04 -4.07
N ALA A 118 10.59 8.96 -3.37
CA ALA A 118 10.82 9.60 -2.07
C ALA A 118 10.62 11.13 -2.11
N ASN A 119 10.86 11.76 -3.26
CA ASN A 119 10.72 13.21 -3.45
C ASN A 119 9.41 13.60 -4.16
N THR A 120 8.52 12.66 -4.40
CA THR A 120 7.28 12.89 -5.15
C THR A 120 6.09 12.85 -4.20
N LYS A 121 5.24 13.89 -4.24
CA LYS A 121 3.94 13.83 -3.57
C LYS A 121 3.01 12.97 -4.43
N TYR A 122 2.71 11.78 -3.98
CA TYR A 122 1.71 10.95 -4.63
C TYR A 122 0.30 11.41 -4.23
N SER A 123 -0.56 11.52 -5.23
CA SER A 123 -2.00 11.56 -5.01
C SER A 123 -2.48 10.11 -5.07
N ILE A 124 -3.10 9.63 -4.00
CA ILE A 124 -3.71 8.31 -3.99
C ILE A 124 -4.76 8.30 -5.09
N LYS A 125 -4.56 7.45 -6.10
CA LYS A 125 -5.61 7.21 -7.09
C LYS A 125 -6.70 6.42 -6.39
N ASN A 126 -7.89 6.99 -6.39
CA ASN A 126 -9.01 6.35 -5.71
C ASN A 126 -9.45 5.13 -6.52
N ILE A 127 -9.16 3.93 -6.00
CA ILE A 127 -9.58 2.66 -6.59
C ILE A 127 -11.06 2.37 -6.32
N TYR A 128 -11.69 3.12 -5.44
CA TYR A 128 -13.10 3.01 -5.11
C TYR A 128 -13.95 3.97 -5.94
N ALA A 129 -15.19 3.60 -6.21
CA ALA A 129 -16.13 4.40 -7.00
C ALA A 129 -17.57 4.37 -6.43
N GLY A 130 -18.41 5.29 -6.89
CA GLY A 130 -19.84 5.31 -6.60
C GLY A 130 -20.17 5.39 -5.12
N LYS A 131 -21.11 4.57 -4.65
CA LYS A 131 -21.60 4.61 -3.27
C LYS A 131 -20.53 4.28 -2.23
N VAL A 132 -19.60 3.36 -2.57
CA VAL A 132 -18.50 2.99 -1.67
C VAL A 132 -17.58 4.18 -1.44
N LEU A 133 -17.18 4.88 -2.50
CA LEU A 133 -16.37 6.08 -2.37
C LEU A 133 -17.05 7.17 -1.53
N ASN A 134 -18.35 7.38 -1.72
CA ASN A 134 -19.10 8.36 -0.95
C ASN A 134 -19.14 8.00 0.54
N ALA A 135 -19.33 6.72 0.88
CA ALA A 135 -19.29 6.24 2.25
C ALA A 135 -17.89 6.44 2.87
N LEU A 136 -16.83 6.08 2.15
CA LEU A 136 -15.45 6.28 2.60
C LEU A 136 -15.14 7.76 2.85
N ASN A 137 -15.54 8.66 1.95
CA ASN A 137 -15.35 10.11 2.13
C ASN A 137 -16.11 10.62 3.36
N THR A 138 -17.32 10.11 3.63
CA THR A 138 -18.08 10.49 4.82
C THR A 138 -17.36 10.04 6.10
N ILE A 139 -16.87 8.81 6.14
CA ILE A 139 -16.09 8.30 7.28
C ILE A 139 -14.82 9.12 7.43
N GLU A 140 -14.07 9.35 6.34
CA GLU A 140 -12.82 10.10 6.34
C GLU A 140 -13.00 11.51 6.94
N THR A 141 -14.05 12.23 6.54
CA THR A 141 -14.33 13.57 7.07
C THR A 141 -14.71 13.56 8.55
N SER A 142 -15.28 12.45 9.04
CA SER A 142 -15.68 12.28 10.44
C SER A 142 -14.53 11.85 11.36
N LEU A 143 -13.38 11.46 10.80
CA LEU A 143 -12.23 11.03 11.60
C LEU A 143 -11.65 12.18 12.45
N PRO A 144 -11.09 11.89 13.64
CA PRO A 144 -10.46 12.88 14.49
C PRO A 144 -9.34 13.66 13.79
N ALA A 145 -9.18 14.94 14.12
CA ALA A 145 -8.10 15.78 13.58
C ALA A 145 -6.69 15.31 13.99
N SER A 146 -6.58 14.46 15.01
CA SER A 146 -5.32 13.85 15.45
C SER A 146 -4.76 12.83 14.49
N ILE A 147 -5.55 12.36 13.52
CA ILE A 147 -5.10 11.45 12.46
C ILE A 147 -4.47 12.27 11.33
N GLU A 148 -3.24 11.92 10.97
CA GLU A 148 -2.51 12.56 9.88
C GLU A 148 -3.28 12.51 8.56
N ALA A 149 -3.27 13.60 7.82
CA ALA A 149 -4.09 13.78 6.61
C ALA A 149 -3.86 12.68 5.56
N ASN A 150 -2.61 12.26 5.36
CA ASN A 150 -2.24 11.21 4.40
C ASN A 150 -2.71 9.81 4.81
N ARG A 151 -3.05 9.59 6.08
CA ARG A 151 -3.49 8.29 6.62
C ARG A 151 -5.01 8.19 6.79
N ARG A 152 -5.73 9.29 6.69
CA ARG A 152 -7.18 9.33 6.95
C ARG A 152 -7.94 8.35 6.05
N PHE A 153 -7.56 8.27 4.78
CA PHE A 153 -8.20 7.36 3.82
C PHE A 153 -8.04 5.89 4.22
N PHE A 154 -6.84 5.47 4.63
CA PHE A 154 -6.60 4.11 5.15
C PHE A 154 -7.50 3.80 6.35
N TYR A 155 -7.57 4.73 7.31
CA TYR A 155 -8.44 4.53 8.47
C TYR A 155 -9.91 4.47 8.09
N ALA A 156 -10.34 5.27 7.11
CA ALA A 156 -11.71 5.22 6.60
C ALA A 156 -12.04 3.86 5.95
N VAL A 157 -11.13 3.31 5.14
CA VAL A 157 -11.29 1.98 4.55
C VAL A 157 -11.37 0.91 5.64
N LYS A 158 -10.47 0.93 6.62
CA LYS A 158 -10.45 -0.08 7.69
C LYS A 158 -11.67 -0.02 8.60
N LEU A 159 -12.21 1.16 8.88
CA LEU A 159 -13.48 1.30 9.57
C LEU A 159 -14.65 0.78 8.73
N PHE A 160 -14.66 1.06 7.43
CA PHE A 160 -15.67 0.54 6.52
C PHE A 160 -15.63 -1.00 6.46
N GLU A 161 -14.43 -1.60 6.48
CA GLU A 161 -14.20 -3.05 6.54
C GLU A 161 -14.47 -3.65 7.94
N ARG A 162 -14.76 -2.82 8.95
CA ARG A 162 -14.97 -3.24 10.36
C ARG A 162 -13.75 -3.93 10.96
N ASP A 163 -12.56 -3.35 10.75
CA ASP A 163 -11.33 -3.83 11.39
C ASP A 163 -11.37 -3.51 12.90
N ASP A 164 -11.64 -4.53 13.73
CA ASP A 164 -11.82 -4.38 15.19
C ASP A 164 -10.63 -3.70 15.87
N LYS A 165 -9.42 -3.90 15.39
CA LYS A 165 -8.21 -3.30 16.00
C LYS A 165 -8.11 -1.82 15.68
N ILE A 166 -8.46 -1.42 14.47
CA ILE A 166 -8.54 -0.01 14.10
C ILE A 166 -9.70 0.66 14.82
N GLU A 167 -10.85 0.00 14.89
CA GLU A 167 -11.99 0.50 15.63
C GLU A 167 -11.64 0.76 17.09
N ALA A 168 -11.03 -0.20 17.79
CA ALA A 168 -10.57 -0.04 19.17
C ALA A 168 -9.52 1.07 19.33
N ALA A 169 -8.58 1.19 18.39
CA ALA A 169 -7.57 2.24 18.41
C ALA A 169 -8.16 3.64 18.23
N ILE A 170 -9.22 3.77 17.45
CA ILE A 170 -9.93 5.04 17.22
C ILE A 170 -10.85 5.35 18.40
N GLN A 171 -11.55 4.35 18.99
CA GLN A 171 -12.43 4.52 20.15
C GLN A 171 -11.70 5.15 21.34
N THR A 172 -10.43 4.86 21.50
CA THR A 172 -9.60 5.51 22.53
C THR A 172 -9.28 6.98 22.23
N LYS A 173 -9.58 7.46 21.00
CA LYS A 173 -9.21 8.80 20.49
C LYS A 173 -10.37 9.60 19.89
N ALA A 174 -11.54 8.99 19.71
CA ALA A 174 -12.64 9.56 18.95
C ALA A 174 -13.98 9.56 19.70
N ASP A 175 -14.85 10.50 19.34
CA ASP A 175 -16.26 10.48 19.74
C ASP A 175 -16.99 9.28 19.12
N ALA A 176 -17.97 8.75 19.89
CA ALA A 176 -18.83 7.63 19.47
C ALA A 176 -19.53 7.86 18.10
N ASN A 177 -19.63 9.11 17.64
CA ASN A 177 -20.24 9.49 16.37
C ASN A 177 -19.50 8.95 15.13
N VAL A 178 -18.17 8.79 15.16
CA VAL A 178 -17.40 8.27 14.01
C VAL A 178 -17.74 6.82 13.73
N ILE A 179 -17.95 6.05 14.79
CA ILE A 179 -18.29 4.63 14.68
C ILE A 179 -19.74 4.47 14.18
N ALA A 180 -20.66 5.32 14.68
CA ALA A 180 -22.04 5.33 14.21
C ALA A 180 -22.14 5.57 12.70
N VAL A 181 -21.32 6.46 12.14
CA VAL A 181 -21.27 6.72 10.68
C VAL A 181 -20.85 5.49 9.91
N SER A 182 -19.89 4.70 10.41
CA SER A 182 -19.44 3.47 9.73
C SER A 182 -20.54 2.40 9.64
N TYR A 183 -21.47 2.36 10.60
CA TYR A 183 -22.58 1.39 10.62
C TYR A 183 -23.80 1.82 9.80
N THR A 184 -23.98 3.11 9.53
CA THR A 184 -25.17 3.62 8.82
C THR A 184 -25.07 3.55 7.29
N HIS A 185 -23.89 3.26 6.73
CA HIS A 185 -23.67 3.21 5.28
C HIS A 185 -23.61 1.78 4.69
N LEU A 186 -23.92 0.77 5.47
CA LEU A 186 -24.08 -0.63 5.05
C LEU A 186 -25.55 -0.97 4.87
#